data_94be1656a729e46871d30c7877b6510f
#
_entry.id   94be1656a729e46871d30c7877b6510f
#
_cell.length_a   1.000
_cell.length_b   1.000
_cell.length_c   1.000
_cell.angle_alpha   90.00
_cell.angle_beta   90.00
_cell.angle_gamma   90.00
#
_symmetry.space_group_name_H-M   'P 1'
#
loop_
_entity.id
_entity.type
_entity.pdbx_description
1 polymer ?
#
loop_
_entity_poly.entity_id
_entity_poly.type
_entity_poly.pdbx_seq_one_letter_code
_entity_poly.pdbx_strand_id
1 'polypeptide(L)'
;MKKKIIITGGLGYIGTELCKLYSGISWHHKIIVIDNRFLSERVNQIQNWNMEFIQGDILDKKLIERHCADADVVHHLAGVTNVPRTKSESSITHDEKIKKVGETGTQNILDVISNKCKIIFPSTHVVYEGINEVKNNIREDEKTKPVLSYSSSKALNEDQLKKSGKNYIILRLGSVYGYSTDSMRTDIMPNLFSKIASQNGTLKLFAGGRQIKSLVPLIDVARCFKFMEEKNEINSEIFNLTKDTVSVKEVSEICKKHNPKIILKETNDEIPNLGFSLSNKKLLNTGFEFLYNLDQNIKEMIEKWSSQNIKKDLEYVKDGEKLFKDERGTISNHELTEPINLIGLINSKKGTIRANHYHPQQEQKCLFTRGQIIEVFQDIINPNSPKVTQVVNEGQLSVIKPNV
;
A
#
# COMPACT_ATOMS: atom_id res chain seq x y z
N MET A 1 -9.80 14.63 -27.17
CA MET A 1 -11.00 14.89 -26.33
C MET A 1 -10.64 14.80 -24.87
N LYS A 2 -11.27 15.58 -24.01
CA LYS A 2 -11.08 15.55 -22.56
C LYS A 2 -11.80 14.29 -22.01
N LYS A 3 -11.02 13.31 -21.53
CA LYS A 3 -11.57 12.10 -20.89
C LYS A 3 -11.96 12.36 -19.46
N LYS A 4 -12.99 11.66 -18.96
CA LYS A 4 -13.33 11.52 -17.55
C LYS A 4 -12.73 10.20 -17.02
N ILE A 5 -11.73 10.31 -16.14
CA ILE A 5 -10.99 9.19 -15.58
C ILE A 5 -11.30 9.09 -14.09
N ILE A 6 -11.73 7.91 -13.65
CA ILE A 6 -11.99 7.61 -12.25
C ILE A 6 -10.89 6.72 -11.72
N ILE A 7 -10.36 7.04 -10.55
CA ILE A 7 -9.38 6.22 -9.84
C ILE A 7 -9.97 5.88 -8.46
N THR A 8 -10.48 4.66 -8.28
CA THR A 8 -10.93 4.20 -6.96
C THR A 8 -9.75 3.65 -6.17
N GLY A 9 -9.69 3.90 -4.85
CA GLY A 9 -8.53 3.50 -4.04
C GLY A 9 -7.27 4.32 -4.32
N GLY A 10 -7.44 5.58 -4.75
CA GLY A 10 -6.33 6.43 -5.18
C GLY A 10 -5.38 6.84 -4.07
N LEU A 11 -5.76 6.73 -2.80
CA LEU A 11 -4.86 6.92 -1.66
C LEU A 11 -4.09 5.65 -1.28
N GLY A 12 -4.25 4.56 -2.04
CA GLY A 12 -3.52 3.30 -1.86
C GLY A 12 -2.10 3.33 -2.46
N TYR A 13 -1.34 2.24 -2.25
CA TYR A 13 0.04 2.09 -2.69
C TYR A 13 0.20 2.27 -4.21
N ILE A 14 -0.61 1.58 -5.02
CA ILE A 14 -0.60 1.73 -6.48
C ILE A 14 -1.29 3.03 -6.89
N GLY A 15 -2.44 3.35 -6.26
CA GLY A 15 -3.26 4.51 -6.62
C GLY A 15 -2.50 5.82 -6.51
N THR A 16 -1.67 5.98 -5.48
CA THR A 16 -0.83 7.18 -5.32
C THR A 16 0.14 7.36 -6.47
N GLU A 17 0.85 6.31 -6.86
CA GLU A 17 1.83 6.41 -7.94
C GLU A 17 1.13 6.61 -9.30
N LEU A 18 -0.07 6.05 -9.47
CA LEU A 18 -0.89 6.33 -10.65
C LEU A 18 -1.33 7.79 -10.69
N CYS A 19 -1.80 8.36 -9.58
CA CYS A 19 -2.13 9.79 -9.49
C CYS A 19 -0.91 10.68 -9.80
N LYS A 20 0.29 10.32 -9.32
CA LYS A 20 1.53 11.04 -9.66
C LYS A 20 1.78 11.05 -11.18
N LEU A 21 1.57 9.93 -11.86
CA LEU A 21 1.75 9.89 -13.33
C LEU A 21 0.73 10.76 -14.05
N TYR A 22 -0.47 10.90 -13.52
CA TYR A 22 -1.48 11.79 -14.10
C TYR A 22 -1.26 13.26 -13.78
N SER A 23 -0.49 13.62 -12.75
CA SER A 23 -0.29 15.02 -12.35
C SER A 23 0.24 15.90 -13.48
N GLY A 24 1.11 15.35 -14.34
CA GLY A 24 1.66 16.08 -15.49
C GLY A 24 0.67 16.32 -16.64
N ILE A 25 -0.48 15.63 -16.67
CA ILE A 25 -1.46 15.72 -17.76
C ILE A 25 -2.90 15.97 -17.27
N SER A 26 -3.08 16.23 -15.99
CA SER A 26 -4.40 16.44 -15.37
C SER A 26 -5.20 17.59 -15.98
N TRP A 27 -4.54 18.58 -16.60
CA TRP A 27 -5.17 19.67 -17.33
C TRP A 27 -5.95 19.24 -18.57
N HIS A 28 -5.56 18.12 -19.15
CA HIS A 28 -6.17 17.59 -20.37
C HIS A 28 -7.34 16.64 -20.09
N HIS A 29 -7.53 16.21 -18.85
CA HIS A 29 -8.54 15.25 -18.44
C HIS A 29 -9.36 15.75 -17.23
N LYS A 30 -10.53 15.17 -16.99
CA LYS A 30 -11.23 15.29 -15.71
C LYS A 30 -10.91 14.03 -14.89
N ILE A 31 -10.07 14.17 -13.87
CA ILE A 31 -9.64 13.05 -13.04
C ILE A 31 -10.33 13.15 -11.68
N ILE A 32 -11.04 12.10 -11.29
CA ILE A 32 -11.72 11.99 -9.99
C ILE A 32 -11.13 10.80 -9.25
N VAL A 33 -10.64 11.07 -8.06
CA VAL A 33 -10.07 10.09 -7.14
C VAL A 33 -11.08 9.79 -6.04
N ILE A 34 -11.48 8.52 -5.90
CA ILE A 34 -12.43 8.06 -4.88
C ILE A 34 -11.69 7.14 -3.90
N ASP A 35 -11.72 7.47 -2.61
CA ASP A 35 -11.19 6.61 -1.54
C ASP A 35 -12.05 6.78 -0.28
N ASN A 36 -12.25 5.71 0.49
CA ASN A 36 -13.02 5.79 1.73
C ASN A 36 -12.21 6.35 2.91
N ARG A 37 -10.89 6.43 2.77
CA ARG A 37 -10.00 7.10 3.73
C ARG A 37 -9.90 8.58 3.39
N PHE A 38 -9.65 9.37 4.41
CA PHE A 38 -9.28 10.77 4.28
C PHE A 38 -7.92 10.96 4.92
N LEU A 39 -6.92 11.28 4.11
CA LEU A 39 -5.56 11.60 4.53
C LEU A 39 -5.28 13.01 4.00
N SER A 40 -5.34 14.00 4.87
CA SER A 40 -5.36 15.41 4.49
C SER A 40 -4.20 15.83 3.58
N GLU A 41 -2.98 15.44 3.91
CA GLU A 41 -1.80 15.75 3.11
C GLU A 41 -1.91 15.22 1.69
N ARG A 42 -2.45 14.01 1.56
CA ARG A 42 -2.61 13.35 0.26
C ARG A 42 -3.78 13.90 -0.53
N VAL A 43 -4.86 14.26 0.15
CA VAL A 43 -6.00 14.94 -0.47
C VAL A 43 -5.56 16.30 -1.01
N ASN A 44 -4.81 17.08 -0.22
CA ASN A 44 -4.22 18.34 -0.67
C ASN A 44 -3.29 18.15 -1.87
N GLN A 45 -2.47 17.11 -1.85
CA GLN A 45 -1.57 16.78 -2.96
C GLN A 45 -2.35 16.46 -4.26
N ILE A 46 -3.41 15.66 -4.15
CA ILE A 46 -4.30 15.33 -5.28
C ILE A 46 -4.95 16.59 -5.84
N GLN A 47 -5.46 17.48 -4.97
CA GLN A 47 -6.05 18.74 -5.35
C GLN A 47 -5.02 19.68 -6.01
N ASN A 48 -3.81 19.75 -5.49
CA ASN A 48 -2.70 20.51 -6.08
C ASN A 48 -2.30 19.97 -7.47
N TRP A 49 -2.54 18.70 -7.75
CA TRP A 49 -2.38 18.10 -9.07
C TRP A 49 -3.59 18.34 -10.00
N ASN A 50 -4.50 19.23 -9.63
CA ASN A 50 -5.71 19.53 -10.38
C ASN A 50 -6.61 18.29 -10.62
N MET A 51 -6.75 17.46 -9.60
CA MET A 51 -7.65 16.31 -9.56
C MET A 51 -8.72 16.51 -8.48
N GLU A 52 -9.93 16.04 -8.76
CA GLU A 52 -11.03 16.08 -7.80
C GLU A 52 -10.89 14.88 -6.82
N PHE A 53 -10.99 15.11 -5.52
CA PHE A 53 -11.04 14.06 -4.51
C PHE A 53 -12.45 13.93 -3.95
N ILE A 54 -12.96 12.71 -3.93
CA ILE A 54 -14.24 12.34 -3.33
C ILE A 54 -13.99 11.32 -2.23
N GLN A 55 -14.26 11.69 -0.98
CA GLN A 55 -14.30 10.71 0.10
C GLN A 55 -15.56 9.87 -0.04
N GLY A 56 -15.40 8.57 -0.29
CA GLY A 56 -16.54 7.69 -0.50
C GLY A 56 -16.15 6.21 -0.59
N ASP A 57 -17.14 5.35 -0.26
CA ASP A 57 -16.97 3.91 -0.32
C ASP A 57 -17.57 3.36 -1.61
N ILE A 58 -16.87 2.41 -2.25
CA ILE A 58 -17.38 1.70 -3.45
C ILE A 58 -18.64 0.86 -3.16
N LEU A 59 -18.95 0.63 -1.89
CA LEU A 59 -20.21 0.00 -1.46
C LEU A 59 -21.40 0.95 -1.52
N ASP A 60 -21.18 2.26 -1.59
CA ASP A 60 -22.25 3.25 -1.81
C ASP A 60 -22.57 3.35 -3.31
N LYS A 61 -23.57 2.57 -3.75
CA LYS A 61 -23.97 2.51 -5.15
C LYS A 61 -24.42 3.88 -5.70
N LYS A 62 -25.06 4.72 -4.88
CA LYS A 62 -25.51 6.06 -5.32
C LYS A 62 -24.34 7.01 -5.55
N LEU A 63 -23.32 6.93 -4.70
CA LEU A 63 -22.08 7.69 -4.90
C LEU A 63 -21.39 7.24 -6.18
N ILE A 64 -21.24 5.93 -6.38
CA ILE A 64 -20.62 5.36 -7.58
C ILE A 64 -21.40 5.74 -8.84
N GLU A 65 -22.71 5.66 -8.83
CA GLU A 65 -23.57 6.09 -9.95
C GLU A 65 -23.35 7.56 -10.30
N ARG A 66 -23.35 8.44 -9.29
CA ARG A 66 -23.15 9.89 -9.48
C ARG A 66 -21.81 10.22 -10.15
N HIS A 67 -20.74 9.48 -9.82
CA HIS A 67 -19.40 9.84 -10.27
C HIS A 67 -18.89 8.97 -11.41
N CYS A 68 -19.34 7.73 -11.58
CA CYS A 68 -18.80 6.77 -12.54
C CYS A 68 -19.66 6.54 -13.79
N ALA A 69 -20.95 6.90 -13.79
CA ALA A 69 -21.87 6.55 -14.89
C ALA A 69 -21.41 7.06 -16.26
N ASP A 70 -20.81 8.25 -16.32
CA ASP A 70 -20.32 8.92 -17.52
C ASP A 70 -18.77 8.84 -17.65
N ALA A 71 -18.13 7.93 -16.95
CA ALA A 71 -16.68 7.74 -17.03
C ALA A 71 -16.27 7.14 -18.39
N ASP A 72 -15.17 7.64 -18.94
CA ASP A 72 -14.49 7.04 -20.09
C ASP A 72 -13.57 5.90 -19.67
N VAL A 73 -12.93 6.04 -18.49
CA VAL A 73 -12.00 5.07 -17.92
C VAL A 73 -12.21 4.97 -16.41
N VAL A 74 -12.16 3.74 -15.89
CA VAL A 74 -12.11 3.46 -14.45
C VAL A 74 -10.90 2.61 -14.13
N HIS A 75 -9.96 3.17 -13.36
CA HIS A 75 -8.92 2.40 -12.68
C HIS A 75 -9.47 1.93 -11.34
N HIS A 76 -9.92 0.69 -11.29
CA HIS A 76 -10.59 0.15 -10.10
C HIS A 76 -9.59 -0.47 -9.13
N LEU A 77 -8.89 0.38 -8.35
CA LEU A 77 -7.85 -0.03 -7.40
C LEU A 77 -8.36 -0.22 -5.96
N ALA A 78 -9.60 0.22 -5.67
CA ALA A 78 -10.18 0.06 -4.34
C ALA A 78 -10.36 -1.43 -4.00
N GLY A 79 -9.95 -1.79 -2.79
CA GLY A 79 -10.05 -3.17 -2.29
C GLY A 79 -9.36 -3.31 -0.94
N VAL A 80 -9.63 -4.42 -0.26
CA VAL A 80 -8.95 -4.77 0.99
C VAL A 80 -7.60 -5.38 0.65
N THR A 81 -6.51 -4.80 1.15
CA THR A 81 -5.13 -5.21 0.84
C THR A 81 -4.36 -5.78 2.04
N ASN A 82 -4.83 -5.54 3.26
CA ASN A 82 -4.31 -6.21 4.45
C ASN A 82 -5.02 -7.55 4.57
N VAL A 83 -4.42 -8.60 4.00
CA VAL A 83 -5.06 -9.91 3.84
C VAL A 83 -4.25 -10.99 4.54
N PRO A 84 -4.91 -12.03 5.10
CA PRO A 84 -4.22 -13.19 5.66
C PRO A 84 -3.32 -13.86 4.62
N ARG A 85 -2.15 -14.30 5.05
CA ARG A 85 -1.20 -15.06 4.22
C ARG A 85 -1.38 -16.57 4.36
N THR A 86 -2.00 -16.97 5.45
CA THR A 86 -2.29 -18.36 5.80
C THR A 86 -3.73 -18.47 6.28
N LYS A 87 -4.27 -19.71 6.28
CA LYS A 87 -5.61 -19.96 6.84
C LYS A 87 -5.69 -19.67 8.34
N SER A 88 -4.59 -19.82 9.07
CA SER A 88 -4.54 -19.54 10.51
C SER A 88 -4.60 -18.06 10.86
N GLU A 89 -4.22 -17.18 9.93
CA GLU A 89 -4.35 -15.73 10.09
C GLU A 89 -5.72 -15.19 9.69
N SER A 90 -6.55 -16.04 9.07
CA SER A 90 -7.89 -15.67 8.60
C SER A 90 -8.88 -15.56 9.75
N SER A 91 -9.77 -14.59 9.70
CA SER A 91 -10.91 -14.45 10.59
C SER A 91 -12.19 -14.28 9.79
N ILE A 92 -13.31 -14.79 10.30
CA ILE A 92 -14.60 -14.73 9.61
C ILE A 92 -14.96 -13.27 9.24
N THR A 93 -14.85 -12.35 10.19
CA THR A 93 -15.18 -10.94 9.99
C THR A 93 -14.31 -10.28 8.93
N HIS A 94 -13.01 -10.63 8.90
CA HIS A 94 -12.08 -10.07 7.92
C HIS A 94 -12.34 -10.64 6.53
N ASP A 95 -12.60 -11.92 6.42
CA ASP A 95 -12.95 -12.61 5.17
C ASP A 95 -14.25 -12.09 4.57
N GLU A 96 -15.26 -11.85 5.40
CA GLU A 96 -16.51 -11.22 4.99
C GLU A 96 -16.29 -9.81 4.46
N LYS A 97 -15.43 -9.03 5.11
CA LYS A 97 -15.06 -7.69 4.62
C LYS A 97 -14.34 -7.76 3.27
N ILE A 98 -13.39 -8.69 3.10
CA ILE A 98 -12.69 -8.89 1.82
C ILE A 98 -13.70 -9.19 0.71
N LYS A 99 -14.61 -10.13 0.95
CA LYS A 99 -15.66 -10.52 -0.01
C LYS A 99 -16.59 -9.34 -0.31
N LYS A 100 -17.15 -8.74 0.73
CA LYS A 100 -18.12 -7.65 0.56
C LYS A 100 -17.52 -6.49 -0.25
N VAL A 101 -16.34 -6.00 0.12
CA VAL A 101 -15.70 -4.90 -0.59
C VAL A 101 -15.28 -5.31 -2.00
N GLY A 102 -14.68 -6.49 -2.16
CA GLY A 102 -14.26 -6.99 -3.47
C GLY A 102 -15.44 -7.23 -4.39
N GLU A 103 -16.38 -8.08 -3.98
CA GLU A 103 -17.44 -8.59 -4.84
C GLU A 103 -18.54 -7.54 -5.07
N THR A 104 -19.13 -6.99 -4.00
CA THR A 104 -20.20 -5.99 -4.10
C THR A 104 -19.68 -4.66 -4.64
N GLY A 105 -18.47 -4.23 -4.19
CA GLY A 105 -17.89 -2.98 -4.67
C GLY A 105 -17.58 -3.02 -6.16
N THR A 106 -17.01 -4.12 -6.66
CA THR A 106 -16.77 -4.31 -8.10
C THR A 106 -18.10 -4.35 -8.87
N GLN A 107 -19.12 -5.06 -8.37
CA GLN A 107 -20.42 -5.14 -9.01
C GLN A 107 -21.09 -3.77 -9.12
N ASN A 108 -21.04 -2.95 -8.06
CA ASN A 108 -21.59 -1.58 -8.08
C ASN A 108 -20.98 -0.74 -9.20
N ILE A 109 -19.67 -0.86 -9.44
CA ILE A 109 -19.03 -0.14 -10.55
C ILE A 109 -19.51 -0.67 -11.90
N LEU A 110 -19.52 -2.01 -12.08
CA LEU A 110 -19.95 -2.64 -13.33
C LEU A 110 -21.40 -2.33 -13.69
N ASP A 111 -22.28 -2.21 -12.70
CA ASP A 111 -23.69 -1.90 -12.90
C ASP A 111 -23.91 -0.48 -13.48
N VAL A 112 -23.03 0.46 -13.14
CA VAL A 112 -23.24 1.88 -13.46
C VAL A 112 -22.43 2.40 -14.65
N ILE A 113 -21.24 1.86 -14.91
CA ILE A 113 -20.41 2.32 -16.02
C ILE A 113 -21.03 1.95 -17.38
N SER A 114 -20.83 2.81 -18.37
CA SER A 114 -21.30 2.53 -19.74
C SER A 114 -20.51 1.40 -20.41
N ASN A 115 -21.05 0.79 -21.47
CA ASN A 115 -20.33 -0.22 -22.25
C ASN A 115 -19.13 0.36 -23.02
N LYS A 116 -19.04 1.67 -23.17
CA LYS A 116 -17.91 2.36 -23.79
C LYS A 116 -16.78 2.62 -22.79
N CYS A 117 -17.08 2.56 -21.49
CA CYS A 117 -16.09 2.78 -20.44
C CYS A 117 -15.09 1.61 -20.41
N LYS A 118 -13.81 1.93 -20.37
CA LYS A 118 -12.74 0.94 -20.14
C LYS A 118 -12.47 0.82 -18.65
N ILE A 119 -12.66 -0.37 -18.08
CA ILE A 119 -12.29 -0.66 -16.69
C ILE A 119 -10.95 -1.42 -16.63
N ILE A 120 -9.99 -0.92 -15.84
CA ILE A 120 -8.68 -1.55 -15.65
C ILE A 120 -8.60 -2.00 -14.18
N PHE A 121 -8.43 -3.29 -13.99
CA PHE A 121 -8.57 -3.96 -12.71
C PHE A 121 -7.30 -4.70 -12.27
N PRO A 122 -6.77 -4.46 -11.06
CA PRO A 122 -5.67 -5.22 -10.49
C PRO A 122 -6.19 -6.54 -9.91
N SER A 123 -5.98 -7.62 -10.60
CA SER A 123 -6.03 -8.96 -10.05
C SER A 123 -4.67 -9.30 -9.43
N THR A 124 -4.41 -10.55 -9.14
CA THR A 124 -3.23 -10.97 -8.37
C THR A 124 -2.71 -12.32 -8.85
N HIS A 125 -1.39 -12.54 -8.73
CA HIS A 125 -0.77 -13.84 -8.96
C HIS A 125 -1.25 -14.92 -7.99
N VAL A 126 -1.70 -14.55 -6.77
CA VAL A 126 -2.17 -15.53 -5.78
C VAL A 126 -3.48 -16.24 -6.17
N VAL A 127 -4.12 -15.88 -7.28
CA VAL A 127 -5.20 -16.71 -7.86
C VAL A 127 -4.71 -18.12 -8.23
N TYR A 128 -3.40 -18.35 -8.24
CA TYR A 128 -2.75 -19.64 -8.47
C TYR A 128 -2.18 -20.31 -7.23
N GLU A 129 -2.42 -19.77 -6.03
CA GLU A 129 -1.77 -20.24 -4.79
C GLU A 129 -2.07 -21.70 -4.41
N GLY A 130 -3.15 -22.27 -4.92
CA GLY A 130 -3.50 -23.69 -4.74
C GLY A 130 -2.77 -24.66 -5.66
N ILE A 131 -1.79 -24.21 -6.44
CA ILE A 131 -0.91 -25.10 -7.20
C ILE A 131 0.11 -25.68 -6.23
N ASN A 132 0.08 -27.00 -6.04
CA ASN A 132 0.90 -27.72 -5.04
C ASN A 132 2.29 -28.12 -5.54
N GLU A 133 2.63 -27.77 -6.77
CA GLU A 133 3.92 -28.07 -7.42
C GLU A 133 4.62 -26.79 -7.84
N VAL A 134 5.94 -26.84 -7.97
CA VAL A 134 6.70 -25.73 -8.57
C VAL A 134 6.35 -25.65 -10.04
N LYS A 135 5.62 -24.60 -10.42
CA LYS A 135 5.22 -24.35 -11.81
C LYS A 135 5.79 -23.04 -12.30
N ASN A 136 6.51 -23.10 -13.41
CA ASN A 136 7.15 -21.92 -13.99
C ASN A 136 6.41 -21.43 -15.23
N ASN A 137 6.50 -20.12 -15.47
CA ASN A 137 5.97 -19.45 -16.66
C ASN A 137 4.47 -19.69 -16.87
N ILE A 138 3.67 -19.63 -15.80
CA ILE A 138 2.20 -19.73 -15.85
C ILE A 138 1.66 -18.64 -16.77
N ARG A 139 0.88 -19.03 -17.76
CA ARG A 139 0.23 -18.12 -18.70
C ARG A 139 -1.16 -17.71 -18.22
N GLU A 140 -1.73 -16.72 -18.87
CA GLU A 140 -3.03 -16.14 -18.52
C GLU A 140 -4.21 -17.11 -18.74
N ASP A 141 -4.05 -18.08 -19.65
CA ASP A 141 -5.02 -19.12 -19.98
C ASP A 141 -5.03 -20.31 -18.99
N GLU A 142 -4.05 -20.37 -18.09
CA GLU A 142 -3.99 -21.40 -17.05
C GLU A 142 -5.15 -21.24 -16.05
N LYS A 143 -5.72 -22.39 -15.66
CA LYS A 143 -6.83 -22.43 -14.70
C LYS A 143 -6.40 -21.94 -13.33
N THR A 144 -7.11 -20.94 -12.80
CA THR A 144 -6.88 -20.43 -11.44
C THR A 144 -7.25 -21.46 -10.38
N LYS A 145 -6.52 -21.45 -9.25
CA LYS A 145 -6.74 -22.31 -8.08
C LYS A 145 -6.64 -21.46 -6.81
N PRO A 146 -7.59 -20.55 -6.57
CA PRO A 146 -7.57 -19.73 -5.35
C PRO A 146 -7.89 -20.59 -4.12
N VAL A 147 -7.34 -20.23 -2.95
CA VAL A 147 -7.51 -20.97 -1.69
C VAL A 147 -7.99 -20.05 -0.56
N LEU A 148 -7.41 -18.86 -0.44
CA LEU A 148 -7.75 -17.88 0.57
C LEU A 148 -8.88 -16.95 0.11
N SER A 149 -9.55 -16.31 1.05
CA SER A 149 -10.68 -15.41 0.75
C SER A 149 -10.30 -14.28 -0.21
N TYR A 150 -9.08 -13.75 -0.10
CA TYR A 150 -8.61 -12.70 -1.00
C TYR A 150 -8.44 -13.19 -2.43
N SER A 151 -7.74 -14.30 -2.64
CA SER A 151 -7.53 -14.86 -3.98
C SER A 151 -8.84 -15.32 -4.61
N SER A 152 -9.75 -15.89 -3.80
CA SER A 152 -11.09 -16.30 -4.23
C SER A 152 -11.93 -15.10 -4.65
N SER A 153 -11.93 -14.02 -3.86
CA SER A 153 -12.62 -12.77 -4.22
C SER A 153 -12.05 -12.15 -5.49
N LYS A 154 -10.71 -12.15 -5.68
CA LYS A 154 -10.09 -11.65 -6.91
C LYS A 154 -10.45 -12.51 -8.13
N ALA A 155 -10.47 -13.83 -8.00
CA ALA A 155 -10.90 -14.71 -9.08
C ALA A 155 -12.38 -14.49 -9.45
N LEU A 156 -13.25 -14.27 -8.46
CA LEU A 156 -14.65 -13.91 -8.70
C LEU A 156 -14.79 -12.56 -9.42
N ASN A 157 -13.98 -11.56 -9.03
CA ASN A 157 -13.96 -10.27 -9.72
C ASN A 157 -13.55 -10.41 -11.20
N GLU A 158 -12.58 -11.26 -11.51
CA GLU A 158 -12.25 -11.57 -12.91
C GLU A 158 -13.45 -12.13 -13.66
N ASP A 159 -14.23 -13.01 -13.02
CA ASP A 159 -15.45 -13.58 -13.62
C ASP A 159 -16.57 -12.56 -13.76
N GLN A 160 -16.77 -11.66 -12.78
CA GLN A 160 -17.70 -10.54 -12.90
C GLN A 160 -17.37 -9.67 -14.11
N LEU A 161 -16.09 -9.28 -14.27
CA LEU A 161 -15.63 -8.49 -15.41
C LEU A 161 -15.88 -9.20 -16.74
N LYS A 162 -15.50 -10.48 -16.85
CA LYS A 162 -15.71 -11.28 -18.08
C LYS A 162 -17.18 -11.39 -18.46
N LYS A 163 -18.08 -11.51 -17.49
CA LYS A 163 -19.54 -11.67 -17.70
C LYS A 163 -20.26 -10.34 -17.86
N SER A 164 -19.63 -9.20 -17.55
CA SER A 164 -20.27 -7.88 -17.51
C SER A 164 -20.64 -7.30 -18.87
N GLY A 165 -20.04 -7.81 -19.96
CA GLY A 165 -20.17 -7.20 -21.29
C GLY A 165 -19.46 -5.85 -21.43
N LYS A 166 -18.69 -5.42 -20.41
CA LYS A 166 -17.91 -4.19 -20.42
C LYS A 166 -16.55 -4.39 -21.09
N ASN A 167 -15.94 -3.28 -21.52
CA ASN A 167 -14.56 -3.28 -21.95
C ASN A 167 -13.65 -3.32 -20.72
N TYR A 168 -12.94 -4.43 -20.49
CA TYR A 168 -12.09 -4.62 -19.32
C TYR A 168 -10.64 -4.96 -19.68
N ILE A 169 -9.73 -4.57 -18.80
CA ILE A 169 -8.35 -5.07 -18.75
C ILE A 169 -8.11 -5.60 -17.34
N ILE A 170 -7.73 -6.85 -17.22
CA ILE A 170 -7.36 -7.49 -15.96
C ILE A 170 -5.85 -7.63 -15.91
N LEU A 171 -5.22 -7.07 -14.90
CA LEU A 171 -3.78 -7.18 -14.65
C LEU A 171 -3.55 -8.08 -13.43
N ARG A 172 -3.07 -9.31 -13.64
CA ARG A 172 -2.65 -10.21 -12.56
C ARG A 172 -1.26 -9.82 -12.10
N LEU A 173 -1.22 -9.08 -10.99
CA LEU A 173 0.01 -8.50 -10.45
C LEU A 173 0.86 -9.56 -9.75
N GLY A 174 2.15 -9.58 -10.02
CA GLY A 174 3.14 -10.15 -9.11
C GLY A 174 3.19 -9.39 -7.78
N SER A 175 4.05 -9.78 -6.86
CA SER A 175 4.27 -9.01 -5.63
C SER A 175 4.84 -7.65 -5.97
N VAL A 176 4.07 -6.59 -5.71
CA VAL A 176 4.41 -5.21 -6.09
C VAL A 176 5.38 -4.63 -5.08
N TYR A 177 6.57 -4.25 -5.50
CA TYR A 177 7.62 -3.69 -4.64
C TYR A 177 8.11 -2.33 -5.13
N GLY A 178 8.66 -1.53 -4.21
CA GLY A 178 9.27 -0.23 -4.49
C GLY A 178 8.96 0.79 -3.42
N TYR A 179 9.73 1.86 -3.39
CA TYR A 179 9.52 2.94 -2.43
C TYR A 179 8.36 3.84 -2.87
N SER A 180 7.49 4.17 -1.92
CA SER A 180 6.52 5.25 -2.07
C SER A 180 6.61 6.15 -0.85
N THR A 181 6.75 7.46 -1.07
CA THR A 181 6.85 8.46 0.00
C THR A 181 5.55 8.55 0.80
N ASP A 182 4.44 8.41 0.10
CA ASP A 182 3.12 8.78 0.62
C ASP A 182 2.26 7.57 1.01
N SER A 183 2.59 6.37 0.53
CA SER A 183 1.78 5.18 0.77
C SER A 183 2.60 3.90 0.70
N MET A 184 3.47 3.71 1.67
CA MET A 184 4.37 2.56 1.70
C MET A 184 3.69 1.27 2.19
N ARG A 185 4.02 0.15 1.58
CA ARG A 185 3.67 -1.19 2.07
C ARG A 185 4.94 -1.93 2.52
N THR A 186 5.13 -2.05 3.82
CA THR A 186 6.30 -2.71 4.41
C THR A 186 6.12 -4.22 4.61
N ASP A 187 4.90 -4.73 4.43
CA ASP A 187 4.55 -6.15 4.56
C ASP A 187 4.92 -6.99 3.33
N ILE A 188 5.34 -6.36 2.23
CA ILE A 188 5.79 -7.04 1.01
C ILE A 188 7.27 -7.37 1.15
N MET A 189 7.65 -8.62 0.84
CA MET A 189 8.97 -9.17 1.16
C MET A 189 10.15 -8.30 0.69
N PRO A 190 10.28 -7.82 -0.56
CA PRO A 190 11.42 -6.97 -0.94
C PRO A 190 11.46 -5.65 -0.16
N ASN A 191 10.28 -5.05 0.12
CA ASN A 191 10.18 -3.82 0.89
C ASN A 191 10.59 -4.07 2.35
N LEU A 192 10.08 -5.14 2.96
CA LEU A 192 10.44 -5.53 4.34
C LEU A 192 11.93 -5.80 4.47
N PHE A 193 12.50 -6.56 3.54
CA PHE A 193 13.94 -6.90 3.56
C PHE A 193 14.81 -5.65 3.41
N SER A 194 14.46 -4.75 2.50
CA SER A 194 15.17 -3.48 2.34
C SER A 194 15.09 -2.61 3.59
N LYS A 195 13.95 -2.61 4.27
CA LYS A 195 13.77 -1.85 5.52
C LYS A 195 14.60 -2.45 6.66
N ILE A 196 14.57 -3.76 6.85
CA ILE A 196 15.42 -4.45 7.83
C ILE A 196 16.91 -4.21 7.48
N ALA A 197 17.26 -4.27 6.21
CA ALA A 197 18.63 -4.01 5.75
C ALA A 197 19.09 -2.59 6.07
N SER A 198 18.23 -1.58 5.91
CA SER A 198 18.56 -0.18 6.24
C SER A 198 18.92 0.02 7.73
N GLN A 199 18.51 -0.91 8.59
CA GLN A 199 18.74 -0.89 10.03
C GLN A 199 19.84 -1.85 10.50
N ASN A 200 20.62 -2.42 9.58
CA ASN A 200 21.63 -3.44 9.86
C ASN A 200 21.06 -4.71 10.54
N GLY A 201 19.81 -5.04 10.25
CA GLY A 201 19.08 -6.13 10.91
C GLY A 201 19.42 -7.52 10.37
N THR A 202 18.70 -8.52 10.89
CA THR A 202 18.83 -9.93 10.46
C THR A 202 17.68 -10.31 9.55
N LEU A 203 17.97 -10.78 8.34
CA LEU A 203 17.00 -11.36 7.42
C LEU A 203 16.87 -12.87 7.70
N LYS A 204 15.69 -13.31 8.11
CA LYS A 204 15.38 -14.73 8.31
C LYS A 204 14.92 -15.34 6.99
N LEU A 205 15.59 -16.41 6.57
CA LEU A 205 15.33 -17.12 5.32
C LEU A 205 14.71 -18.49 5.65
N PHE A 206 13.40 -18.57 5.67
CA PHE A 206 12.66 -19.82 5.90
C PHE A 206 12.99 -20.83 4.80
N ALA A 207 13.24 -22.09 5.18
CA ALA A 207 13.70 -23.15 4.28
C ALA A 207 14.87 -22.73 3.37
N GLY A 208 15.83 -21.96 3.90
CA GLY A 208 16.96 -21.45 3.13
C GLY A 208 16.62 -20.44 2.05
N GLY A 209 15.42 -19.86 2.09
CA GLY A 209 14.98 -18.85 1.13
C GLY A 209 14.69 -19.37 -0.29
N ARG A 210 14.42 -20.68 -0.45
CA ARG A 210 14.21 -21.32 -1.77
C ARG A 210 12.90 -20.93 -2.45
N GLN A 211 11.97 -20.29 -1.74
CA GLN A 211 10.67 -19.92 -2.28
C GLN A 211 10.81 -18.93 -3.44
N ILE A 212 10.20 -19.27 -4.58
CA ILE A 212 10.17 -18.44 -5.79
C ILE A 212 9.07 -17.38 -5.67
N LYS A 213 9.36 -16.17 -6.14
CA LYS A 213 8.45 -15.02 -6.19
C LYS A 213 8.44 -14.39 -7.57
N SER A 214 7.26 -14.09 -8.06
CA SER A 214 7.07 -13.20 -9.20
C SER A 214 6.92 -11.78 -8.68
N LEU A 215 7.81 -10.88 -9.06
CA LEU A 215 7.90 -9.52 -8.56
C LEU A 215 7.64 -8.51 -9.68
N VAL A 216 7.12 -7.34 -9.31
CA VAL A 216 6.92 -6.22 -10.23
C VAL A 216 7.18 -4.88 -9.55
N PRO A 217 7.95 -3.96 -10.18
CA PRO A 217 8.19 -2.62 -9.64
C PRO A 217 6.90 -1.79 -9.56
N LEU A 218 6.68 -1.11 -8.45
CA LEU A 218 5.50 -0.28 -8.18
C LEU A 218 5.24 0.76 -9.29
N ILE A 219 6.29 1.47 -9.70
CA ILE A 219 6.15 2.50 -10.72
C ILE A 219 5.78 1.90 -12.08
N ASP A 220 6.34 0.74 -12.42
CA ASP A 220 5.97 0.04 -13.65
C ASP A 220 4.54 -0.48 -13.61
N VAL A 221 4.01 -0.85 -12.43
CA VAL A 221 2.57 -1.16 -12.28
C VAL A 221 1.74 0.07 -12.64
N ALA A 222 2.01 1.22 -12.03
CA ALA A 222 1.28 2.46 -12.33
C ALA A 222 1.40 2.85 -13.83
N ARG A 223 2.58 2.71 -14.41
CA ARG A 223 2.82 2.94 -15.85
C ARG A 223 2.02 1.97 -16.73
N CYS A 224 1.91 0.71 -16.33
CA CYS A 224 1.13 -0.28 -17.07
C CYS A 224 -0.38 0.04 -17.05
N PHE A 225 -0.92 0.50 -15.91
CA PHE A 225 -2.31 0.97 -15.84
C PHE A 225 -2.57 2.12 -16.83
N LYS A 226 -1.68 3.11 -16.86
CA LYS A 226 -1.79 4.24 -17.79
C LYS A 226 -1.59 3.80 -19.25
N PHE A 227 -0.63 2.92 -19.53
CA PHE A 227 -0.38 2.36 -20.85
C PHE A 227 -1.62 1.61 -21.39
N MET A 228 -2.27 0.78 -20.57
CA MET A 228 -3.47 0.04 -20.98
C MET A 228 -4.68 0.95 -21.21
N GLU A 229 -4.76 2.08 -20.52
CA GLU A 229 -5.77 3.11 -20.83
C GLU A 229 -5.60 3.68 -22.23
N GLU A 230 -4.36 3.91 -22.64
CA GLU A 230 -4.02 4.54 -23.94
C GLU A 230 -4.17 3.58 -25.13
N LYS A 231 -4.14 2.26 -24.88
CA LYS A 231 -4.27 1.20 -25.88
C LYS A 231 -5.72 0.89 -26.22
N ASN A 232 -6.33 1.66 -27.13
CA ASN A 232 -7.74 1.50 -27.50
C ASN A 232 -8.04 0.16 -28.20
N GLU A 233 -7.04 -0.40 -28.86
CA GLU A 233 -7.11 -1.70 -29.57
C GLU A 233 -7.14 -2.90 -28.63
N ILE A 234 -6.71 -2.73 -27.37
CA ILE A 234 -6.69 -3.82 -26.38
C ILE A 234 -7.97 -3.75 -25.54
N ASN A 235 -8.82 -4.76 -25.66
CA ASN A 235 -10.11 -4.83 -25.02
C ASN A 235 -10.41 -6.25 -24.53
N SER A 236 -11.04 -6.37 -23.38
CA SER A 236 -11.49 -7.65 -22.78
C SER A 236 -10.38 -8.69 -22.63
N GLU A 237 -9.25 -8.25 -22.12
CA GLU A 237 -8.03 -9.03 -22.01
C GLU A 237 -7.49 -9.17 -20.59
N ILE A 238 -6.73 -10.24 -20.38
CA ILE A 238 -6.02 -10.52 -19.11
C ILE A 238 -4.54 -10.54 -19.40
N PHE A 239 -3.74 -9.91 -18.56
CA PHE A 239 -2.29 -9.90 -18.61
C PHE A 239 -1.66 -10.23 -17.26
N ASN A 240 -0.63 -11.05 -17.27
CA ASN A 240 0.26 -11.21 -16.13
C ASN A 240 1.23 -10.02 -16.08
N LEU A 241 1.12 -9.22 -15.04
CA LEU A 241 2.00 -8.08 -14.81
C LEU A 241 3.06 -8.43 -13.77
N THR A 242 4.14 -9.00 -14.23
CA THR A 242 5.32 -9.36 -13.45
C THR A 242 6.57 -9.09 -14.29
N LYS A 243 7.68 -8.75 -13.62
CA LYS A 243 8.97 -8.52 -14.29
C LYS A 243 9.97 -9.60 -13.91
N ASP A 244 10.24 -9.73 -12.62
CA ASP A 244 11.32 -10.56 -12.11
C ASP A 244 10.77 -11.85 -11.49
N THR A 245 11.42 -12.98 -11.78
CA THR A 245 11.21 -14.25 -11.09
C THR A 245 12.47 -14.56 -10.30
N VAL A 246 12.39 -14.49 -8.98
CA VAL A 246 13.53 -14.64 -8.07
C VAL A 246 13.15 -15.46 -6.85
N SER A 247 14.14 -16.07 -6.21
CA SER A 247 13.99 -16.67 -4.90
C SER A 247 14.08 -15.62 -3.78
N VAL A 248 13.55 -15.94 -2.63
CA VAL A 248 13.70 -15.10 -1.41
C VAL A 248 15.19 -14.93 -1.06
N LYS A 249 16.02 -15.97 -1.31
CA LYS A 249 17.47 -15.92 -1.10
C LYS A 249 18.14 -14.87 -1.99
N GLU A 250 17.84 -14.87 -3.30
CA GLU A 250 18.40 -13.87 -4.23
C GLU A 250 18.06 -12.44 -3.81
N VAL A 251 16.82 -12.18 -3.35
CA VAL A 251 16.46 -10.86 -2.83
C VAL A 251 17.28 -10.49 -1.59
N SER A 252 17.50 -11.44 -0.68
CA SER A 252 18.31 -11.21 0.51
C SER A 252 19.80 -10.95 0.18
N GLU A 253 20.33 -11.61 -0.84
CA GLU A 253 21.70 -11.40 -1.34
C GLU A 253 21.86 -10.00 -1.97
N ILE A 254 20.84 -9.52 -2.70
CA ILE A 254 20.82 -8.13 -3.20
C ILE A 254 20.83 -7.15 -2.02
N CYS A 255 20.02 -7.38 -0.97
CA CYS A 255 20.06 -6.56 0.24
C CYS A 255 21.45 -6.59 0.89
N LYS A 256 22.09 -7.76 0.99
CA LYS A 256 23.44 -7.94 1.53
C LYS A 256 24.51 -7.22 0.71
N LYS A 257 24.38 -7.23 -0.62
CA LYS A 257 25.23 -6.48 -1.54
C LYS A 257 25.22 -4.98 -1.23
N HIS A 258 24.03 -4.40 -0.99
CA HIS A 258 23.88 -2.97 -0.74
C HIS A 258 24.07 -2.57 0.72
N ASN A 259 23.95 -3.51 1.66
CA ASN A 259 24.37 -3.32 3.05
C ASN A 259 25.07 -4.55 3.62
N PRO A 260 26.41 -4.62 3.54
CA PRO A 260 27.18 -5.77 4.05
C PRO A 260 27.05 -6.04 5.55
N LYS A 261 26.54 -5.11 6.35
CA LYS A 261 26.38 -5.25 7.81
C LYS A 261 25.22 -6.16 8.21
N ILE A 262 24.28 -6.42 7.31
CA ILE A 262 23.12 -7.28 7.62
C ILE A 262 23.57 -8.74 7.82
N ILE A 263 22.77 -9.47 8.59
CA ILE A 263 22.96 -10.90 8.84
C ILE A 263 21.88 -11.66 8.05
N LEU A 264 22.30 -12.66 7.27
CA LEU A 264 21.40 -13.62 6.65
C LEU A 264 21.35 -14.85 7.55
N LYS A 265 20.16 -15.22 8.05
CA LYS A 265 19.93 -16.37 8.92
C LYS A 265 19.00 -17.35 8.24
N GLU A 266 19.53 -18.45 7.76
CA GLU A 266 18.73 -19.56 7.23
C GLU A 266 18.08 -20.33 8.39
N THR A 267 16.83 -20.76 8.20
CA THR A 267 16.10 -21.62 9.12
C THR A 267 15.63 -22.88 8.38
N ASN A 268 15.40 -23.94 9.14
CA ASN A 268 14.93 -25.23 8.60
C ASN A 268 13.40 -25.34 8.62
N ASP A 269 12.70 -24.24 8.90
CA ASP A 269 11.23 -24.24 8.92
C ASP A 269 10.67 -24.65 7.55
N GLU A 270 9.66 -25.49 7.57
CA GLU A 270 8.94 -25.86 6.36
C GLU A 270 8.14 -24.69 5.82
N ILE A 271 8.13 -24.54 4.50
CA ILE A 271 7.25 -23.60 3.82
C ILE A 271 6.17 -24.36 3.05
N PRO A 272 4.92 -23.93 3.15
CA PRO A 272 3.80 -24.68 2.57
C PRO A 272 3.80 -24.66 1.03
N ASN A 273 4.51 -23.75 0.40
CA ASN A 273 4.58 -23.62 -1.06
C ASN A 273 5.94 -23.06 -1.49
N LEU A 274 6.63 -23.78 -2.37
CA LEU A 274 7.90 -23.33 -2.97
C LEU A 274 7.72 -22.20 -4.01
N GLY A 275 6.48 -21.89 -4.36
CA GLY A 275 6.15 -20.81 -5.26
C GLY A 275 5.97 -21.24 -6.70
N PHE A 276 5.64 -20.26 -7.50
CA PHE A 276 5.45 -20.40 -8.94
C PHE A 276 5.85 -19.08 -9.63
N SER A 277 6.08 -19.14 -10.93
CA SER A 277 6.35 -17.93 -11.71
C SER A 277 5.32 -17.72 -12.81
N LEU A 278 5.07 -16.45 -13.13
CA LEU A 278 4.18 -16.04 -14.20
C LEU A 278 4.95 -15.68 -15.47
N SER A 279 4.39 -16.01 -16.63
CA SER A 279 4.87 -15.52 -17.91
C SER A 279 4.30 -14.12 -18.18
N ASN A 280 5.15 -13.16 -18.51
CA ASN A 280 4.75 -11.81 -18.91
C ASN A 280 4.81 -11.60 -20.45
N LYS A 281 5.04 -12.65 -21.23
CA LYS A 281 5.22 -12.56 -22.69
C LYS A 281 4.06 -11.88 -23.40
N LYS A 282 2.82 -12.17 -22.99
CA LYS A 282 1.62 -11.56 -23.55
C LYS A 282 1.62 -10.04 -23.36
N LEU A 283 2.00 -9.57 -22.16
CA LEU A 283 2.11 -8.15 -21.88
C LEU A 283 3.21 -7.49 -22.72
N LEU A 284 4.40 -8.08 -22.79
CA LEU A 284 5.52 -7.54 -23.57
C LEU A 284 5.18 -7.44 -25.07
N ASN A 285 4.39 -8.36 -25.59
CA ASN A 285 3.93 -8.34 -27.00
C ASN A 285 3.00 -7.14 -27.31
N THR A 286 2.47 -6.43 -26.29
CA THR A 286 1.72 -5.18 -26.49
C THR A 286 2.61 -3.97 -26.71
N GLY A 287 3.93 -4.12 -26.57
CA GLY A 287 4.90 -3.04 -26.59
C GLY A 287 5.12 -2.37 -25.23
N PHE A 288 4.62 -2.96 -24.13
CA PHE A 288 4.93 -2.46 -22.79
C PHE A 288 6.36 -2.79 -22.41
N GLU A 289 7.08 -1.81 -21.87
CA GLU A 289 8.47 -1.94 -21.42
C GLU A 289 8.59 -1.61 -19.93
N PHE A 290 9.27 -2.49 -19.19
CA PHE A 290 9.65 -2.24 -17.81
C PHE A 290 10.88 -1.32 -17.75
N LEU A 291 10.82 -0.28 -16.93
CA LEU A 291 11.93 0.68 -16.78
C LEU A 291 12.73 0.48 -15.50
N TYR A 292 12.13 -0.10 -14.48
CA TYR A 292 12.73 -0.22 -13.14
C TYR A 292 13.23 -1.63 -12.89
N ASN A 293 14.34 -1.78 -12.18
CA ASN A 293 14.92 -3.09 -11.85
C ASN A 293 15.02 -3.31 -10.33
N LEU A 294 15.07 -4.58 -9.93
CA LEU A 294 15.03 -5.02 -8.54
C LEU A 294 16.25 -4.52 -7.74
N ASP A 295 17.44 -4.65 -8.30
CA ASP A 295 18.70 -4.27 -7.63
C ASP A 295 18.72 -2.77 -7.28
N GLN A 296 18.38 -1.91 -8.24
CA GLN A 296 18.33 -0.46 -8.03
C GLN A 296 17.24 -0.04 -7.05
N ASN A 297 16.05 -0.63 -7.14
CA ASN A 297 14.96 -0.33 -6.22
C ASN A 297 15.27 -0.76 -4.78
N ILE A 298 15.91 -1.91 -4.57
CA ILE A 298 16.36 -2.35 -3.24
C ILE A 298 17.39 -1.36 -2.70
N LYS A 299 18.39 -0.98 -3.51
CA LYS A 299 19.38 0.03 -3.14
C LYS A 299 18.71 1.33 -2.71
N GLU A 300 17.81 1.86 -3.53
CA GLU A 300 17.07 3.11 -3.26
C GLU A 300 16.28 3.02 -1.94
N MET A 301 15.57 1.92 -1.72
CA MET A 301 14.82 1.72 -0.48
C MET A 301 15.73 1.68 0.75
N ILE A 302 16.85 0.98 0.68
CA ILE A 302 17.83 0.92 1.79
C ILE A 302 18.38 2.33 2.07
N GLU A 303 18.78 3.08 1.05
CA GLU A 303 19.32 4.42 1.19
C GLU A 303 18.30 5.40 1.77
N LYS A 304 17.09 5.42 1.26
CA LYS A 304 16.01 6.30 1.76
C LYS A 304 15.66 6.01 3.21
N TRP A 305 15.56 4.76 3.59
CA TRP A 305 15.27 4.42 4.99
C TRP A 305 16.47 4.63 5.91
N SER A 306 17.69 4.44 5.43
CA SER A 306 18.92 4.75 6.21
C SER A 306 19.01 6.24 6.51
N SER A 307 18.68 7.09 5.55
CA SER A 307 18.69 8.55 5.75
C SER A 307 17.63 9.03 6.74
N GLN A 308 16.49 8.34 6.81
CA GLN A 308 15.46 8.61 7.82
C GLN A 308 15.90 8.17 9.23
N ASN A 309 16.73 7.13 9.35
CA ASN A 309 17.24 6.65 10.63
C ASN A 309 18.32 7.55 11.24
N ILE A 310 18.98 8.39 10.45
CA ILE A 310 20.06 9.30 10.94
C ILE A 310 19.48 10.43 11.80
N LYS A 311 18.20 10.76 11.70
CA LYS A 311 17.53 11.68 12.62
C LYS A 311 17.03 10.96 13.88
N LYS A 312 17.88 10.19 14.52
CA LYS A 312 17.65 9.61 15.86
C LYS A 312 18.03 10.54 17.00
N ASP A 313 17.88 11.82 16.83
CA ASP A 313 17.70 12.71 17.99
C ASP A 313 16.21 12.75 18.28
N LEU A 314 15.81 11.76 19.06
CA LEU A 314 14.46 11.54 19.51
C LEU A 314 14.12 12.52 20.63
N GLU A 315 13.97 13.78 20.31
CA GLU A 315 13.13 14.66 21.13
C GLU A 315 11.67 14.36 20.82
N TYR A 316 11.14 13.33 21.46
CA TYR A 316 9.70 13.01 21.37
C TYR A 316 8.83 14.00 22.14
N VAL A 317 9.41 14.76 23.06
CA VAL A 317 8.71 15.73 23.90
C VAL A 317 9.34 17.10 23.72
N LYS A 318 8.51 18.06 23.36
CA LYS A 318 8.91 19.47 23.25
C LYS A 318 8.15 20.31 24.25
N ASP A 319 8.86 21.16 24.96
CA ASP A 319 8.25 22.23 25.73
C ASP A 319 7.74 23.33 24.80
N GLY A 320 6.71 24.05 25.23
CA GLY A 320 6.24 25.21 24.47
C GLY A 320 7.34 26.27 24.35
N GLU A 321 7.53 26.80 23.13
CA GLU A 321 8.62 27.73 22.81
C GLU A 321 8.50 29.08 23.59
N LYS A 322 7.29 29.43 24.00
CA LYS A 322 7.04 30.62 24.83
C LYS A 322 6.12 30.24 25.97
N LEU A 323 6.69 30.15 27.15
CA LEU A 323 5.94 29.96 28.36
C LEU A 323 5.66 31.34 29.00
N PHE A 324 4.42 31.76 28.94
CA PHE A 324 3.95 32.93 29.70
C PHE A 324 3.28 32.44 30.97
N LYS A 325 3.77 32.88 32.13
CA LYS A 325 3.19 32.54 33.43
C LYS A 325 2.89 33.80 34.22
N ASP A 326 1.64 33.96 34.59
CA ASP A 326 1.20 35.00 35.54
C ASP A 326 0.27 34.40 36.60
N GLU A 327 -0.31 35.24 37.45
CA GLU A 327 -1.25 34.82 38.50
C GLU A 327 -2.53 34.16 38.00
N ARG A 328 -2.86 34.31 36.72
CA ARG A 328 -4.03 33.73 36.07
C ARG A 328 -3.73 32.34 35.48
N GLY A 329 -2.45 31.96 35.29
CA GLY A 329 -2.06 30.67 34.72
C GLY A 329 -0.86 30.73 33.78
N THR A 330 -0.79 29.74 32.92
CA THR A 330 0.33 29.55 31.99
C THR A 330 -0.18 29.47 30.56
N ILE A 331 0.50 30.14 29.61
CA ILE A 331 0.28 30.04 28.18
C ILE A 331 1.51 29.40 27.57
N SER A 332 1.33 28.27 26.91
CA SER A 332 2.38 27.58 26.14
C SER A 332 2.03 27.66 24.66
N ASN A 333 2.95 28.16 23.83
CA ASN A 333 2.80 28.21 22.41
C ASN A 333 3.63 27.10 21.77
N HIS A 334 3.02 26.31 20.86
CA HIS A 334 3.69 25.29 20.06
C HIS A 334 3.59 25.70 18.61
N GLU A 335 4.73 25.89 17.95
CA GLU A 335 4.77 26.12 16.52
C GLU A 335 4.65 24.81 15.78
N LEU A 336 3.65 24.73 14.90
CA LEU A 336 3.43 23.58 14.01
C LEU A 336 3.72 24.03 12.60
N THR A 337 4.72 23.41 11.98
CA THR A 337 5.18 23.73 10.62
C THR A 337 4.27 23.16 9.53
N GLU A 338 3.29 22.34 9.93
CA GLU A 338 2.38 21.67 9.01
C GLU A 338 0.93 22.06 9.28
N PRO A 339 0.07 22.10 8.26
CA PRO A 339 -1.36 22.37 8.46
C PRO A 339 -2.01 21.30 9.33
N ILE A 340 -2.77 21.71 10.33
CA ILE A 340 -3.60 20.80 11.14
C ILE A 340 -4.95 20.61 10.44
N ASN A 341 -5.23 19.39 10.04
CA ASN A 341 -6.48 19.05 9.37
C ASN A 341 -7.46 18.30 10.27
N LEU A 342 -6.98 17.76 11.39
CA LEU A 342 -7.80 17.05 12.36
C LEU A 342 -7.27 17.27 13.76
N ILE A 343 -8.15 17.67 14.69
CA ILE A 343 -7.86 17.72 16.12
C ILE A 343 -8.78 16.74 16.82
N GLY A 344 -8.19 15.72 17.45
CA GLY A 344 -8.89 14.78 18.32
C GLY A 344 -8.67 15.13 19.79
N LEU A 345 -9.74 15.24 20.58
CA LEU A 345 -9.64 15.38 22.03
C LEU A 345 -9.83 14.01 22.69
N ILE A 346 -8.83 13.58 23.45
CA ILE A 346 -8.85 12.29 24.14
C ILE A 346 -8.85 12.52 25.65
N ASN A 347 -9.93 12.09 26.31
CA ASN A 347 -10.00 12.04 27.76
C ASN A 347 -9.71 10.63 28.27
N SER A 348 -8.80 10.51 29.24
CA SER A 348 -8.42 9.22 29.82
C SER A 348 -8.60 9.24 31.33
N LYS A 349 -9.13 8.14 31.88
CA LYS A 349 -9.20 7.93 33.33
C LYS A 349 -7.81 7.54 33.86
N LYS A 350 -7.51 7.93 35.12
CA LYS A 350 -6.28 7.52 35.79
C LYS A 350 -6.12 6.00 35.78
N GLY A 351 -4.93 5.52 35.43
CA GLY A 351 -4.58 4.09 35.41
C GLY A 351 -5.04 3.34 34.15
N THR A 352 -5.59 4.02 33.13
CA THR A 352 -5.92 3.37 31.86
C THR A 352 -4.71 3.32 30.93
N ILE A 353 -4.59 2.21 30.19
CA ILE A 353 -3.63 2.06 29.10
C ILE A 353 -4.37 2.35 27.80
N ARG A 354 -3.78 3.17 26.95
CA ARG A 354 -4.29 3.51 25.62
C ARG A 354 -3.22 3.31 24.58
N ALA A 355 -3.62 3.41 23.31
CA ALA A 355 -2.80 3.19 22.16
C ALA A 355 -2.44 1.70 22.02
N ASN A 356 -1.25 1.26 22.34
CA ASN A 356 -0.77 -0.10 22.09
C ASN A 356 -0.94 -0.51 20.60
N HIS A 357 -0.68 0.45 19.71
CA HIS A 357 -0.69 0.31 18.27
C HIS A 357 0.42 1.20 17.70
N TYR A 358 0.70 1.04 16.44
CA TYR A 358 1.68 1.85 15.74
C TYR A 358 1.08 2.47 14.47
N HIS A 359 1.68 3.53 14.02
CA HIS A 359 1.34 4.19 12.76
C HIS A 359 2.43 3.91 11.74
N PRO A 360 2.18 3.13 10.69
CA PRO A 360 3.24 2.75 9.75
C PRO A 360 3.74 3.90 8.89
N GLN A 361 2.97 4.99 8.79
CA GLN A 361 3.27 6.07 7.85
C GLN A 361 3.02 7.47 8.42
N GLN A 362 2.32 7.57 9.55
CA GLN A 362 1.88 8.84 10.10
C GLN A 362 2.72 9.22 11.31
N GLU A 363 3.20 10.45 11.36
CA GLU A 363 3.67 11.09 12.59
C GLU A 363 2.44 11.55 13.38
N GLN A 364 2.38 11.22 14.65
CA GLN A 364 1.33 11.66 15.56
C GLN A 364 1.88 12.73 16.50
N LYS A 365 1.19 13.85 16.61
CA LYS A 365 1.49 14.92 17.57
C LYS A 365 0.40 14.97 18.63
N CYS A 366 0.78 14.83 19.89
CA CYS A 366 -0.12 14.82 21.03
C CYS A 366 0.24 15.97 21.99
N LEU A 367 -0.63 16.98 22.07
CA LEU A 367 -0.51 18.04 23.10
C LEU A 367 -1.25 17.60 24.36
N PHE A 368 -0.55 17.55 25.48
CA PHE A 368 -1.13 17.20 26.78
C PHE A 368 -1.65 18.44 27.46
N THR A 369 -2.95 18.59 27.48
CA THR A 369 -3.62 19.78 28.02
C THR A 369 -3.91 19.68 29.51
N ARG A 370 -3.85 18.50 30.11
CA ARG A 370 -4.08 18.26 31.52
C ARG A 370 -3.52 16.92 31.99
N GLY A 371 -2.81 16.95 33.15
CA GLY A 371 -2.32 15.75 33.81
C GLY A 371 -0.94 15.31 33.34
N GLN A 372 -0.60 14.04 33.61
CA GLN A 372 0.68 13.43 33.29
C GLN A 372 0.44 12.04 32.76
N ILE A 373 1.20 11.62 31.74
CA ILE A 373 1.20 10.26 31.23
C ILE A 373 2.62 9.71 31.17
N ILE A 374 2.71 8.40 31.10
CA ILE A 374 3.92 7.67 30.78
C ILE A 374 3.70 7.08 29.37
N GLU A 375 4.54 7.49 28.44
CA GLU A 375 4.58 6.91 27.10
C GLU A 375 5.68 5.88 27.01
N VAL A 376 5.38 4.76 26.37
CA VAL A 376 6.34 3.69 26.12
C VAL A 376 6.39 3.42 24.63
N PHE A 377 7.57 3.59 24.05
CA PHE A 377 7.83 3.37 22.62
C PHE A 377 8.71 2.16 22.41
N GLN A 378 8.47 1.47 21.31
CA GLN A 378 9.35 0.43 20.83
C GLN A 378 9.37 0.46 19.31
N ASP A 379 10.55 0.39 18.70
CA ASP A 379 10.67 0.18 17.26
C ASP A 379 10.11 -1.21 16.92
N ILE A 380 8.98 -1.24 16.21
CA ILE A 380 8.29 -2.50 15.88
C ILE A 380 9.01 -3.29 14.79
N ILE A 381 9.95 -2.65 14.08
CA ILE A 381 10.71 -3.31 13.00
C ILE A 381 11.85 -4.09 13.56
N ASN A 382 12.40 -3.62 14.68
CA ASN A 382 13.39 -4.36 15.46
C ASN A 382 12.76 -4.82 16.79
N PRO A 383 12.18 -6.03 16.87
CA PRO A 383 11.53 -6.55 18.07
C PRO A 383 12.46 -6.63 19.30
N ASN A 384 13.77 -6.59 19.07
CA ASN A 384 14.78 -6.59 20.12
C ASN A 384 15.23 -5.16 20.50
N SER A 385 14.61 -4.12 19.92
CA SER A 385 14.90 -2.74 20.31
C SER A 385 14.49 -2.51 21.77
N PRO A 386 15.26 -1.74 22.53
CA PRO A 386 14.88 -1.40 23.89
C PRO A 386 13.59 -0.57 23.88
N LYS A 387 12.72 -0.82 24.85
CA LYS A 387 11.59 0.07 25.10
C LYS A 387 12.12 1.38 25.65
N VAL A 388 11.69 2.48 25.05
CA VAL A 388 11.98 3.83 25.54
C VAL A 388 10.75 4.30 26.33
N THR A 389 10.96 4.74 27.55
CA THR A 389 9.90 5.24 28.42
C THR A 389 10.15 6.73 28.71
N GLN A 390 9.13 7.53 28.50
CA GLN A 390 9.19 8.96 28.84
C GLN A 390 7.94 9.41 29.60
N VAL A 391 8.09 10.44 30.42
CA VAL A 391 7.00 11.08 31.13
C VAL A 391 6.64 12.35 30.35
N VAL A 392 5.37 12.49 30.01
CA VAL A 392 4.85 13.69 29.35
C VAL A 392 3.93 14.43 30.30
N ASN A 393 4.22 15.68 30.52
CA ASN A 393 3.51 16.55 31.46
C ASN A 393 2.52 17.46 30.71
N GLU A 394 1.65 18.06 31.48
CA GLU A 394 0.76 19.11 31.00
C GLU A 394 1.55 20.24 30.32
N GLY A 395 1.06 20.70 29.16
CA GLY A 395 1.69 21.73 28.33
C GLY A 395 2.77 21.21 27.38
N GLN A 396 3.15 19.93 27.44
CA GLN A 396 4.15 19.37 26.56
C GLN A 396 3.51 18.73 25.31
N LEU A 397 4.23 18.81 24.20
CA LEU A 397 3.88 18.18 22.92
C LEU A 397 4.72 16.92 22.73
N SER A 398 4.06 15.78 22.69
CA SER A 398 4.70 14.52 22.29
C SER A 398 4.60 14.32 20.78
N VAL A 399 5.69 13.89 20.16
CA VAL A 399 5.77 13.61 18.73
C VAL A 399 6.14 12.16 18.55
N ILE A 400 5.21 11.35 18.05
CA ILE A 400 5.39 9.91 17.81
C ILE A 400 5.69 9.72 16.34
N LYS A 401 6.86 9.17 16.04
CA LYS A 401 7.30 8.92 14.67
C LYS A 401 6.61 7.68 14.06
N PRO A 402 6.55 7.57 12.73
CA PRO A 402 6.07 6.35 12.10
C PRO A 402 6.85 5.11 12.54
N ASN A 403 6.14 4.00 12.73
CA ASN A 403 6.68 2.68 13.10
C ASN A 403 7.29 2.60 14.51
N VAL A 404 6.81 3.42 15.40
CA VAL A 404 7.12 3.38 16.83
C VAL A 404 5.88 3.04 17.63
#